data_7088bfdf9ee32fa8b47853c1101d76f1
#
_entry.id   7088bfdf9ee32fa8b47853c1101d76f1
#
_cell.length_a   1.000
_cell.length_b   1.000
_cell.length_c   1.000
_cell.angle_alpha   90.00
_cell.angle_beta   90.00
_cell.angle_gamma   90.00
#
_symmetry.space_group_name_H-M   'P 1'
#
loop_
_entity.id
_entity.type
_entity.pdbx_description
1 polymer ?
#
loop_
_entity_poly.entity_id
_entity_poly.type
_entity_poly.pdbx_seq_one_letter_code
_entity_poly.pdbx_strand_id
1 'polypeptide(L)'
;MKHYITFFALFLLLAVQICSAEQWYVSPDGKSTNPGTQDKPWDIASALDGKQKIAAGDTIYLLEGTYKRRPNELFEIRLVGTAEKPIHIRPLPGKRVRIDGGLSIQSPSAHVWIHDLEIFVSEPAPEKPISPGSHPKDLKKPWGGLHMYGGKNCKYINLIIHNCCQGISCWKGEINPEIYGCIIYNNGWLGTDRGHGHCIYTQNEEGVKTISNCIMSCRYDGTYTMHAYGSERAYVDNFLVKENICYDKGPFLIGGGRPSKNIRVSKNCLYGIDMRIGYNAPYNENCEIRDNTIVNGVLNIDRYKKVVKENNLVIGKNQTRPAGVKTVLLANRFDGNRAHLAVYNWDKADNVKVRAKPFLKDGDSYRLMDPQNFFGNSIFDGKYDGDMINIPMKTEFAVFVVFRNK
;
A
#
# COMPACT_ATOMS: atom_id res chain seq x y z
N MET A 1 55.12 35.44 -50.56
CA MET A 1 54.46 34.14 -50.33
C MET A 1 53.67 34.24 -49.06
N LYS A 2 52.31 34.31 -49.16
CA LYS A 2 51.42 34.35 -48.00
C LYS A 2 50.86 32.93 -47.81
N HIS A 3 51.15 32.29 -46.69
CA HIS A 3 50.55 30.99 -46.33
C HIS A 3 49.22 31.18 -45.65
N TYR A 4 48.13 30.69 -46.25
CA TYR A 4 46.80 30.59 -45.63
C TYR A 4 46.74 29.24 -44.93
N ILE A 5 46.62 29.26 -43.59
CA ILE A 5 46.31 28.08 -42.80
C ILE A 5 44.78 28.00 -42.65
N THR A 6 44.19 26.98 -43.28
CA THR A 6 42.74 26.69 -43.21
C THR A 6 42.52 25.81 -42.00
N PHE A 7 41.84 26.34 -40.96
CA PHE A 7 41.38 25.55 -39.82
C PHE A 7 40.11 24.81 -40.21
N PHE A 8 40.14 23.48 -40.28
CA PHE A 8 38.97 22.62 -40.38
C PHE A 8 38.43 22.39 -38.97
N ALA A 9 37.30 23.02 -38.61
CA ALA A 9 36.59 22.74 -37.36
C ALA A 9 35.69 21.51 -37.59
N LEU A 10 36.08 20.40 -36.96
CA LEU A 10 35.31 19.17 -36.97
C LEU A 10 34.20 19.32 -35.89
N PHE A 11 32.98 19.61 -36.32
CA PHE A 11 31.79 19.56 -35.44
C PHE A 11 31.39 18.11 -35.21
N LEU A 12 31.71 17.56 -34.02
CA LEU A 12 31.16 16.30 -33.54
C LEU A 12 29.71 16.54 -33.12
N LEU A 13 28.76 16.21 -33.98
CA LEU A 13 27.34 16.11 -33.61
C LEU A 13 27.16 14.88 -32.71
N LEU A 14 27.14 15.08 -31.39
CA LEU A 14 26.62 14.11 -30.45
C LEU A 14 25.11 13.99 -30.72
N ALA A 15 24.70 12.97 -31.44
CA ALA A 15 23.31 12.56 -31.50
C ALA A 15 22.91 12.06 -30.12
N VAL A 16 22.30 12.93 -29.32
CA VAL A 16 21.58 12.51 -28.12
C VAL A 16 20.40 11.67 -28.61
N GLN A 17 20.53 10.36 -28.57
CA GLN A 17 19.38 9.48 -28.74
C GLN A 17 18.42 9.77 -27.57
N ILE A 18 17.38 10.56 -27.85
CA ILE A 18 16.23 10.69 -26.97
C ILE A 18 15.55 9.32 -27.00
N CYS A 19 15.92 8.45 -26.05
CA CYS A 19 15.22 7.19 -25.85
C CYS A 19 13.80 7.55 -25.41
N SER A 20 12.84 7.40 -26.31
CA SER A 20 11.41 7.52 -26.03
C SER A 20 11.02 6.42 -25.07
N ALA A 21 10.14 6.74 -24.11
CA ALA A 21 9.58 5.73 -23.23
C ALA A 21 8.77 4.70 -24.05
N GLU A 22 9.10 3.44 -23.90
CA GLU A 22 8.45 2.34 -24.61
C GLU A 22 7.30 1.76 -23.81
N GLN A 23 6.37 1.11 -24.52
CA GLN A 23 5.24 0.39 -23.92
C GLN A 23 5.40 -1.10 -24.21
N TRP A 24 5.48 -1.87 -23.14
CA TRP A 24 5.58 -3.31 -23.20
C TRP A 24 4.32 -3.97 -22.69
N TYR A 25 3.97 -5.11 -23.24
CA TYR A 25 2.74 -5.80 -22.91
C TYR A 25 3.01 -7.21 -22.39
N VAL A 26 2.26 -7.58 -21.36
CA VAL A 26 2.36 -8.85 -20.66
C VAL A 26 0.97 -9.47 -20.55
N SER A 27 0.84 -10.78 -20.76
CA SER A 27 -0.42 -11.50 -20.59
C SER A 27 -0.23 -12.80 -19.81
N PRO A 28 -1.31 -13.37 -19.24
CA PRO A 28 -1.24 -14.66 -18.57
C PRO A 28 -0.67 -15.78 -19.44
N ASP A 29 -0.98 -15.75 -20.75
CA ASP A 29 -0.54 -16.75 -21.73
C ASP A 29 0.65 -16.25 -22.57
N GLY A 30 1.31 -15.17 -22.17
CA GLY A 30 2.47 -14.60 -22.84
C GLY A 30 3.68 -15.53 -22.83
N LYS A 31 4.66 -15.22 -23.69
CA LYS A 31 5.88 -16.03 -23.80
C LYS A 31 7.11 -15.13 -23.74
N SER A 32 8.15 -15.58 -23.06
CA SER A 32 9.43 -14.83 -22.95
C SER A 32 10.09 -14.54 -24.30
N THR A 33 9.82 -15.36 -25.30
CA THR A 33 10.38 -15.25 -26.66
C THR A 33 9.59 -14.31 -27.57
N ASN A 34 8.44 -13.81 -27.13
CA ASN A 34 7.64 -12.85 -27.87
C ASN A 34 8.33 -11.46 -27.90
N PRO A 35 7.97 -10.55 -28.82
CA PRO A 35 8.55 -9.23 -28.87
C PRO A 35 8.07 -8.25 -27.78
N GLY A 36 7.05 -8.61 -26.98
CA GLY A 36 6.47 -7.75 -25.94
C GLY A 36 5.46 -6.73 -26.45
N THR A 37 4.93 -6.93 -27.67
CA THR A 37 3.86 -6.10 -28.24
C THR A 37 2.48 -6.56 -27.72
N GLN A 38 1.43 -5.76 -27.92
CA GLN A 38 0.11 -6.07 -27.40
C GLN A 38 -0.48 -7.36 -28.01
N ASP A 39 -0.19 -7.65 -29.26
CA ASP A 39 -0.61 -8.87 -29.98
C ASP A 39 0.29 -10.09 -29.71
N LYS A 40 1.53 -9.86 -29.27
CA LYS A 40 2.53 -10.88 -28.90
C LYS A 40 3.20 -10.53 -27.58
N PRO A 41 2.45 -10.58 -26.45
CA PRO A 41 2.93 -10.15 -25.15
C PRO A 41 3.92 -11.14 -24.52
N TRP A 42 4.74 -10.65 -23.61
CA TRP A 42 5.59 -11.47 -22.75
C TRP A 42 4.80 -12.20 -21.66
N ASP A 43 5.39 -13.23 -21.06
CA ASP A 43 4.97 -13.73 -19.76
C ASP A 43 5.44 -12.79 -18.64
N ILE A 44 4.75 -12.84 -17.50
CA ILE A 44 5.02 -11.92 -16.40
C ILE A 44 6.41 -12.16 -15.77
N ALA A 45 6.85 -13.41 -15.64
CA ALA A 45 8.11 -13.71 -14.97
C ALA A 45 9.29 -13.13 -15.75
N SER A 46 9.34 -13.35 -17.05
CA SER A 46 10.42 -12.81 -17.91
C SER A 46 10.38 -11.29 -18.05
N ALA A 47 9.19 -10.68 -18.00
CA ALA A 47 9.04 -9.23 -18.06
C ALA A 47 9.54 -8.52 -16.79
N LEU A 48 9.47 -9.16 -15.62
CA LEU A 48 9.79 -8.54 -14.36
C LEU A 48 11.20 -8.85 -13.84
N ASP A 49 11.83 -9.95 -14.30
CA ASP A 49 13.11 -10.44 -13.76
C ASP A 49 14.34 -9.67 -14.24
N GLY A 50 14.15 -8.63 -15.07
CA GLY A 50 15.21 -7.76 -15.59
C GLY A 50 15.97 -8.31 -16.81
N LYS A 51 15.49 -9.41 -17.42
CA LYS A 51 16.14 -10.01 -18.61
C LYS A 51 15.61 -9.49 -19.93
N GLN A 52 14.43 -8.88 -19.96
CA GLN A 52 13.87 -8.24 -21.15
C GLN A 52 14.48 -6.83 -21.33
N LYS A 53 14.36 -6.30 -22.54
CA LYS A 53 14.92 -5.00 -22.97
C LYS A 53 14.17 -3.77 -22.39
N ILE A 54 13.80 -3.81 -21.12
CA ILE A 54 13.07 -2.74 -20.45
C ILE A 54 14.06 -1.68 -19.96
N ALA A 55 13.81 -0.44 -20.30
CA ALA A 55 14.65 0.71 -19.97
C ALA A 55 13.95 1.66 -18.98
N ALA A 56 14.74 2.57 -18.41
CA ALA A 56 14.20 3.62 -17.55
C ALA A 56 13.21 4.52 -18.29
N GLY A 57 12.02 4.69 -17.72
CA GLY A 57 10.89 5.44 -18.28
C GLY A 57 9.84 4.56 -18.95
N ASP A 58 10.11 3.29 -19.19
CA ASP A 58 9.18 2.40 -19.86
C ASP A 58 7.96 2.08 -18.99
N THR A 59 6.87 1.70 -19.67
CA THR A 59 5.66 1.20 -19.04
C THR A 59 5.39 -0.24 -19.45
N ILE A 60 5.24 -1.11 -18.47
CA ILE A 60 4.81 -2.50 -18.61
C ILE A 60 3.32 -2.57 -18.36
N TYR A 61 2.53 -2.77 -19.40
CA TYR A 61 1.10 -2.98 -19.32
C TYR A 61 0.77 -4.46 -19.14
N LEU A 62 0.11 -4.79 -18.04
CA LEU A 62 -0.46 -6.12 -17.86
C LEU A 62 -1.86 -6.13 -18.49
N LEU A 63 -2.08 -7.07 -19.38
CA LEU A 63 -3.38 -7.32 -20.01
C LEU A 63 -4.32 -7.98 -18.99
N GLU A 64 -5.63 -7.86 -19.21
CA GLU A 64 -6.66 -8.41 -18.33
C GLU A 64 -6.48 -9.90 -18.08
N GLY A 65 -6.59 -10.33 -16.81
CA GLY A 65 -6.54 -11.73 -16.46
C GLY A 65 -5.91 -12.02 -15.10
N THR A 66 -5.71 -13.31 -14.85
CA THR A 66 -5.10 -13.81 -13.61
C THR A 66 -3.72 -14.41 -13.95
N TYR A 67 -2.70 -13.83 -13.36
CA TYR A 67 -1.32 -14.26 -13.47
C TYR A 67 -1.01 -15.18 -12.30
N LYS A 68 -1.01 -16.48 -12.54
CA LYS A 68 -0.82 -17.49 -11.50
C LYS A 68 0.64 -17.90 -11.42
N ARG A 69 1.22 -17.78 -10.22
CA ARG A 69 2.57 -18.27 -9.94
C ARG A 69 2.65 -19.80 -9.95
N ARG A 70 3.84 -20.33 -10.08
CA ARG A 70 4.09 -21.72 -9.72
C ARG A 70 3.98 -21.92 -8.21
N PRO A 71 3.64 -23.11 -7.71
CA PRO A 71 3.58 -23.38 -6.28
C PRO A 71 4.87 -22.95 -5.56
N ASN A 72 4.72 -22.23 -4.44
CA ASN A 72 5.81 -21.75 -3.58
C ASN A 72 6.78 -20.73 -4.23
N GLU A 73 6.48 -20.19 -5.41
CA GLU A 73 7.24 -19.12 -6.03
C GLU A 73 6.52 -17.77 -5.86
N LEU A 74 7.24 -16.69 -6.12
CA LEU A 74 6.72 -15.33 -6.27
C LEU A 74 7.26 -14.78 -7.59
N PHE A 75 6.53 -13.87 -8.22
CA PHE A 75 7.08 -13.14 -9.37
C PHE A 75 8.11 -12.14 -8.85
N GLU A 76 9.36 -12.32 -9.24
CA GLU A 76 10.45 -11.43 -8.82
C GLU A 76 10.56 -10.22 -9.74
N ILE A 77 10.78 -9.07 -9.13
CA ILE A 77 10.99 -7.79 -9.83
C ILE A 77 12.43 -7.37 -9.61
N ARG A 78 13.16 -7.13 -10.72
CA ARG A 78 14.56 -6.73 -10.75
C ARG A 78 14.82 -5.62 -11.79
N LEU A 79 13.94 -4.63 -11.82
CA LEU A 79 13.94 -3.55 -12.81
C LEU A 79 14.57 -2.28 -12.25
N VAL A 80 15.25 -1.51 -13.09
CA VAL A 80 15.96 -0.30 -12.66
C VAL A 80 15.55 0.89 -13.53
N GLY A 81 14.72 1.76 -12.96
CA GLY A 81 14.42 3.09 -13.47
C GLY A 81 15.34 4.15 -12.87
N THR A 82 15.03 5.42 -13.13
CA THR A 82 15.67 6.59 -12.51
C THR A 82 14.62 7.50 -11.87
N ALA A 83 15.05 8.50 -11.11
CA ALA A 83 14.14 9.46 -10.48
C ALA A 83 13.31 10.23 -11.52
N GLU A 84 13.92 10.60 -12.64
CA GLU A 84 13.29 11.34 -13.73
C GLU A 84 12.53 10.43 -14.68
N LYS A 85 12.91 9.15 -14.76
CA LYS A 85 12.35 8.14 -15.67
C LYS A 85 12.06 6.84 -14.91
N PRO A 86 11.05 6.81 -14.00
CA PRO A 86 10.66 5.58 -13.33
C PRO A 86 10.08 4.56 -14.34
N ILE A 87 10.22 3.27 -14.01
CA ILE A 87 9.53 2.22 -14.76
C ILE A 87 8.16 2.03 -14.11
N HIS A 88 7.11 1.96 -14.94
CA HIS A 88 5.75 1.73 -14.48
C HIS A 88 5.30 0.30 -14.79
N ILE A 89 4.73 -0.38 -13.80
CA ILE A 89 4.04 -1.68 -13.94
C ILE A 89 2.58 -1.44 -13.57
N ARG A 90 1.67 -1.64 -14.51
CA ARG A 90 0.26 -1.33 -14.30
C ARG A 90 -0.68 -2.11 -15.22
N PRO A 91 -1.97 -2.25 -14.86
CA PRO A 91 -2.98 -2.75 -15.78
C PRO A 91 -3.08 -1.89 -17.05
N LEU A 92 -3.44 -2.52 -18.16
CA LEU A 92 -3.95 -1.76 -19.30
C LEU A 92 -5.18 -0.96 -18.84
N PRO A 93 -5.31 0.33 -19.23
CA PRO A 93 -6.39 1.18 -18.73
C PRO A 93 -7.78 0.53 -18.82
N GLY A 94 -8.52 0.56 -17.70
CA GLY A 94 -9.86 -0.03 -17.58
C GLY A 94 -9.89 -1.55 -17.40
N LYS A 95 -8.74 -2.21 -17.30
CA LYS A 95 -8.64 -3.67 -17.16
C LYS A 95 -8.33 -4.08 -15.73
N ARG A 96 -8.94 -5.21 -15.29
CA ARG A 96 -8.64 -5.83 -14.00
C ARG A 96 -7.52 -6.86 -14.15
N VAL A 97 -6.45 -6.68 -13.38
CA VAL A 97 -5.30 -7.56 -13.36
C VAL A 97 -5.14 -8.17 -11.97
N ARG A 98 -5.07 -9.50 -11.91
CA ARG A 98 -4.95 -10.27 -10.68
C ARG A 98 -3.65 -11.04 -10.64
N ILE A 99 -2.88 -10.86 -9.58
CA ILE A 99 -1.66 -11.62 -9.30
C ILE A 99 -2.00 -12.70 -8.27
N ASP A 100 -2.10 -13.93 -8.70
CA ASP A 100 -2.38 -15.06 -7.83
C ASP A 100 -1.06 -15.65 -7.30
N GLY A 101 -0.76 -15.29 -6.06
CA GLY A 101 0.45 -15.71 -5.36
C GLY A 101 1.23 -14.55 -4.76
N GLY A 102 1.66 -13.58 -5.53
CA GLY A 102 2.32 -12.39 -5.03
C GLY A 102 3.55 -11.93 -5.81
N LEU A 103 4.09 -10.81 -5.38
CA LEU A 103 5.24 -10.14 -5.99
C LEU A 103 6.39 -10.06 -4.98
N SER A 104 7.61 -10.14 -5.47
CA SER A 104 8.83 -10.00 -4.67
C SER A 104 9.78 -8.96 -5.30
N ILE A 105 10.04 -7.88 -4.56
CA ILE A 105 10.96 -6.83 -5.01
C ILE A 105 12.36 -7.20 -4.52
N GLN A 106 13.28 -7.37 -5.46
CA GLN A 106 14.64 -7.81 -5.22
C GLN A 106 15.65 -6.76 -5.68
N SER A 107 16.83 -6.75 -5.08
CA SER A 107 17.96 -5.99 -5.63
C SER A 107 18.29 -6.48 -7.06
N PRO A 108 18.59 -5.57 -7.99
CA PRO A 108 18.88 -4.15 -7.84
C PRO A 108 17.70 -3.19 -8.11
N SER A 109 16.45 -3.60 -7.91
CA SER A 109 15.27 -2.76 -8.25
C SER A 109 15.42 -1.32 -7.74
N ALA A 110 15.10 -0.35 -8.60
CA ALA A 110 15.09 1.06 -8.23
C ALA A 110 14.08 1.82 -9.09
N HIS A 111 13.40 2.81 -8.47
CA HIS A 111 12.43 3.68 -9.15
C HIS A 111 11.40 2.90 -9.99
N VAL A 112 10.87 1.82 -9.43
CA VAL A 112 9.79 1.02 -10.01
C VAL A 112 8.49 1.40 -9.33
N TRP A 113 7.49 1.80 -10.11
CA TRP A 113 6.17 2.18 -9.63
C TRP A 113 5.15 1.13 -10.05
N ILE A 114 4.55 0.45 -9.09
CA ILE A 114 3.56 -0.61 -9.30
C ILE A 114 2.18 -0.05 -8.95
N HIS A 115 1.23 -0.14 -9.89
CA HIS A 115 -0.08 0.50 -9.79
C HIS A 115 -1.23 -0.48 -9.94
N ASP A 116 -2.29 -0.28 -9.16
CA ASP A 116 -3.66 -0.75 -9.42
C ASP A 116 -3.81 -2.27 -9.64
N LEU A 117 -2.92 -3.09 -9.08
CA LEU A 117 -2.99 -4.54 -9.15
C LEU A 117 -3.78 -5.12 -7.98
N GLU A 118 -4.52 -6.20 -8.24
CA GLU A 118 -5.06 -7.06 -7.20
C GLU A 118 -4.07 -8.20 -6.93
N ILE A 119 -3.68 -8.37 -5.68
CA ILE A 119 -2.75 -9.42 -5.23
C ILE A 119 -3.47 -10.31 -4.23
N PHE A 120 -3.54 -11.59 -4.50
CA PHE A 120 -4.25 -12.56 -3.66
C PHE A 120 -3.65 -13.95 -3.79
N VAL A 121 -4.14 -14.89 -2.99
CA VAL A 121 -3.80 -16.30 -3.08
C VAL A 121 -5.08 -17.10 -3.20
N SER A 122 -5.21 -17.86 -4.29
CA SER A 122 -6.39 -18.70 -4.55
C SER A 122 -6.35 -20.04 -3.82
N GLU A 123 -5.17 -20.46 -3.36
CA GLU A 123 -5.05 -21.68 -2.58
C GLU A 123 -5.80 -21.57 -1.24
N PRO A 124 -6.32 -22.66 -0.69
CA PRO A 124 -7.00 -22.64 0.60
C PRO A 124 -6.12 -22.05 1.71
N ALA A 125 -6.76 -21.44 2.70
CA ALA A 125 -6.04 -21.05 3.91
C ALA A 125 -5.27 -22.26 4.47
N PRO A 126 -4.03 -22.05 4.96
CA PRO A 126 -3.23 -23.16 5.48
C PRO A 126 -3.93 -23.83 6.65
N GLU A 127 -3.79 -25.14 6.74
CA GLU A 127 -4.21 -25.88 7.91
C GLU A 127 -3.51 -25.34 9.15
N LYS A 128 -4.20 -25.41 10.29
CA LYS A 128 -3.64 -24.96 11.56
C LYS A 128 -2.42 -25.82 11.91
N PRO A 129 -1.22 -25.24 12.06
CA PRO A 129 -0.02 -26.00 12.40
C PRO A 129 -0.12 -26.54 13.83
N ILE A 130 0.61 -27.61 14.12
CA ILE A 130 0.72 -28.19 15.46
C ILE A 130 1.69 -27.37 16.32
N SER A 131 2.78 -26.87 15.71
CA SER A 131 3.79 -26.07 16.40
C SER A 131 3.38 -24.60 16.50
N PRO A 132 3.66 -23.92 17.63
CA PRO A 132 3.40 -22.50 17.77
C PRO A 132 4.40 -21.64 17.03
N GLY A 133 4.11 -20.32 16.95
CA GLY A 133 5.01 -19.30 16.41
C GLY A 133 4.75 -18.92 14.96
N SER A 134 5.50 -17.94 14.49
CA SER A 134 5.25 -17.34 13.18
C SER A 134 5.81 -18.12 11.99
N HIS A 135 6.69 -19.10 12.24
CA HIS A 135 7.33 -19.94 11.23
C HIS A 135 7.41 -21.41 11.68
N PRO A 136 6.27 -22.03 12.01
CA PRO A 136 6.27 -23.44 12.42
C PRO A 136 6.68 -24.31 11.23
N LYS A 137 7.49 -25.35 11.50
CA LYS A 137 8.03 -26.24 10.46
C LYS A 137 6.96 -27.04 9.73
N ASP A 138 5.88 -27.33 10.42
CA ASP A 138 4.73 -28.11 9.93
C ASP A 138 3.67 -27.25 9.21
N LEU A 139 3.87 -25.94 9.09
CA LEU A 139 2.95 -25.08 8.39
C LEU A 139 3.13 -25.21 6.87
N LYS A 140 2.20 -25.88 6.24
CA LYS A 140 2.02 -25.86 4.79
C LYS A 140 1.23 -24.60 4.44
N LYS A 141 1.91 -23.54 4.04
CA LYS A 141 1.24 -22.28 3.71
C LYS A 141 1.54 -21.82 2.30
N PRO A 142 0.53 -21.39 1.56
CA PRO A 142 0.74 -20.58 0.38
C PRO A 142 1.26 -19.22 0.80
N TRP A 143 2.51 -18.92 0.52
CA TRP A 143 3.01 -17.54 0.64
C TRP A 143 2.33 -16.69 -0.42
N GLY A 144 2.14 -15.42 -0.14
CA GLY A 144 1.57 -14.48 -1.09
C GLY A 144 1.65 -13.09 -0.53
N GLY A 145 1.17 -12.12 -1.32
CA GLY A 145 1.24 -10.71 -0.99
C GLY A 145 2.43 -10.03 -1.63
N LEU A 146 2.84 -8.90 -1.03
CA LEU A 146 3.93 -8.09 -1.55
C LEU A 146 5.14 -8.19 -0.62
N HIS A 147 6.24 -8.74 -1.11
CA HIS A 147 7.48 -8.91 -0.37
C HIS A 147 8.57 -7.98 -0.92
N MET A 148 9.06 -7.05 -0.12
CA MET A 148 10.02 -6.03 -0.48
C MET A 148 11.34 -6.29 0.25
N TYR A 149 12.29 -6.90 -0.43
CA TYR A 149 13.59 -7.26 0.15
C TYR A 149 14.70 -6.26 -0.16
N GLY A 150 14.63 -5.60 -1.34
CA GLY A 150 15.73 -4.74 -1.75
C GLY A 150 15.43 -3.87 -2.95
N GLY A 151 14.56 -2.87 -2.80
CA GLY A 151 14.32 -1.82 -3.77
C GLY A 151 14.77 -0.46 -3.27
N LYS A 152 14.96 0.50 -4.18
CA LYS A 152 15.27 1.89 -3.82
C LYS A 152 14.29 2.84 -4.50
N ASN A 153 13.67 3.73 -3.71
CA ASN A 153 12.74 4.75 -4.21
C ASN A 153 11.57 4.18 -5.04
N CYS A 154 11.13 2.96 -4.72
CA CYS A 154 10.01 2.30 -5.37
C CYS A 154 8.67 2.79 -4.81
N LYS A 155 7.61 2.72 -5.63
CA LYS A 155 6.26 3.09 -5.19
C LYS A 155 5.26 1.97 -5.46
N TYR A 156 4.37 1.77 -4.50
CA TYR A 156 3.34 0.74 -4.47
C TYR A 156 2.00 1.44 -4.31
N ILE A 157 1.30 1.62 -5.43
CA ILE A 157 0.21 2.59 -5.55
C ILE A 157 -1.11 1.86 -5.79
N ASN A 158 -2.11 2.11 -4.95
CA ASN A 158 -3.49 1.64 -5.14
C ASN A 158 -3.64 0.11 -5.25
N LEU A 159 -2.72 -0.66 -4.67
CA LEU A 159 -2.80 -2.11 -4.69
C LEU A 159 -3.92 -2.61 -3.80
N ILE A 160 -4.59 -3.69 -4.20
CA ILE A 160 -5.59 -4.39 -3.40
C ILE A 160 -5.00 -5.74 -3.04
N ILE A 161 -4.72 -5.96 -1.74
CA ILE A 161 -3.97 -7.12 -1.27
C ILE A 161 -4.81 -7.88 -0.24
N HIS A 162 -5.22 -9.10 -0.56
CA HIS A 162 -6.09 -9.88 0.31
C HIS A 162 -5.86 -11.39 0.19
N ASN A 163 -6.36 -12.13 1.17
CA ASN A 163 -6.31 -13.59 1.22
C ASN A 163 -4.88 -14.17 1.11
N CYS A 164 -3.87 -13.41 1.50
CA CYS A 164 -2.49 -13.84 1.55
C CYS A 164 -2.10 -14.29 2.97
N CYS A 165 -1.09 -15.14 3.12
CA CYS A 165 -0.54 -15.43 4.44
C CYS A 165 0.10 -14.21 5.10
N GLN A 166 0.55 -13.24 4.31
CA GLN A 166 1.08 -11.96 4.73
C GLN A 166 0.70 -10.92 3.67
N GLY A 167 0.11 -9.80 4.06
CA GLY A 167 -0.24 -8.74 3.11
C GLY A 167 1.00 -8.10 2.49
N ILE A 168 1.71 -7.29 3.25
CA ILE A 168 2.98 -6.67 2.85
C ILE A 168 4.07 -7.04 3.85
N SER A 169 5.22 -7.49 3.35
CA SER A 169 6.48 -7.59 4.11
C SER A 169 7.48 -6.60 3.51
N CYS A 170 7.84 -5.56 4.26
CA CYS A 170 8.74 -4.52 3.78
C CYS A 170 9.99 -4.45 4.66
N TRP A 171 11.05 -5.09 4.21
CA TRP A 171 12.29 -5.25 4.97
C TRP A 171 13.18 -4.01 4.90
N LYS A 172 14.22 -3.98 5.71
CA LYS A 172 15.15 -2.84 5.81
C LYS A 172 15.93 -2.54 4.51
N GLY A 173 16.09 -3.54 3.64
CA GLY A 173 16.74 -3.37 2.33
C GLY A 173 15.90 -2.59 1.31
N GLU A 174 14.61 -2.40 1.57
CA GLU A 174 13.76 -1.52 0.76
C GLU A 174 13.90 -0.09 1.25
N ILE A 175 14.65 0.73 0.53
CA ILE A 175 15.05 2.09 0.94
C ILE A 175 14.13 3.13 0.28
N ASN A 176 13.60 4.07 1.07
CA ASN A 176 12.67 5.12 0.64
C ASN A 176 11.44 4.61 -0.12
N PRO A 177 10.79 3.51 0.25
CA PRO A 177 9.57 3.10 -0.42
C PRO A 177 8.40 4.03 -0.07
N GLU A 178 7.47 4.15 -1.00
CA GLU A 178 6.17 4.75 -0.76
C GLU A 178 5.05 3.72 -1.01
N ILE A 179 4.34 3.33 0.05
CA ILE A 179 3.13 2.51 0.00
C ILE A 179 1.95 3.48 0.10
N TYR A 180 1.19 3.64 -0.98
CA TYR A 180 0.16 4.67 -1.10
C TYR A 180 -1.17 4.15 -1.64
N GLY A 181 -2.27 4.50 -0.98
CA GLY A 181 -3.62 4.25 -1.49
C GLY A 181 -4.03 2.77 -1.56
N CYS A 182 -3.27 1.88 -0.91
CA CYS A 182 -3.52 0.44 -0.93
C CYS A 182 -4.69 0.05 -0.02
N ILE A 183 -5.42 -0.99 -0.42
CA ILE A 183 -6.46 -1.64 0.40
C ILE A 183 -5.95 -3.02 0.77
N ILE A 184 -5.78 -3.27 2.07
CA ILE A 184 -5.11 -4.47 2.57
C ILE A 184 -6.02 -5.11 3.62
N TYR A 185 -6.58 -6.28 3.30
CA TYR A 185 -7.55 -6.91 4.19
C TYR A 185 -7.52 -8.44 4.11
N ASN A 186 -8.13 -9.08 5.09
CA ASN A 186 -8.31 -10.54 5.13
C ASN A 186 -7.02 -11.36 4.90
N ASN A 187 -5.87 -10.83 5.32
CA ASN A 187 -4.59 -11.52 5.26
C ASN A 187 -4.29 -12.23 6.59
N GLY A 188 -3.38 -13.20 6.54
CA GLY A 188 -2.92 -13.95 7.69
C GLY A 188 -3.43 -15.39 7.72
N TRP A 189 -3.14 -16.07 8.82
CA TRP A 189 -3.53 -17.46 9.09
C TRP A 189 -3.63 -17.70 10.60
N LEU A 190 -4.35 -18.73 11.01
CA LEU A 190 -4.55 -19.07 12.41
C LEU A 190 -3.53 -20.11 12.88
N GLY A 191 -2.70 -19.73 13.85
CA GLY A 191 -1.80 -20.63 14.55
C GLY A 191 -2.43 -21.29 15.78
N THR A 192 -1.66 -22.12 16.47
CA THR A 192 -2.08 -22.73 17.74
C THR A 192 -2.06 -21.73 18.89
N ASP A 193 -1.20 -20.72 18.82
CA ASP A 193 -0.98 -19.68 19.82
C ASP A 193 -1.78 -18.40 19.53
N ARG A 194 -1.90 -18.01 18.26
CA ARG A 194 -2.58 -16.77 17.85
C ARG A 194 -2.76 -16.70 16.33
N GLY A 195 -3.36 -15.64 15.84
CA GLY A 195 -3.29 -15.25 14.43
C GLY A 195 -1.90 -14.77 14.05
N HIS A 196 -1.47 -15.09 12.85
CA HIS A 196 -0.21 -14.71 12.24
C HIS A 196 -0.43 -14.10 10.87
N GLY A 197 0.59 -13.39 10.37
CA GLY A 197 0.45 -12.55 9.19
C GLY A 197 -0.21 -11.22 9.56
N HIS A 198 0.05 -10.19 8.79
CA HIS A 198 -0.34 -8.82 9.09
C HIS A 198 -0.78 -8.12 7.80
N CYS A 199 -1.48 -7.00 7.91
CA CYS A 199 -1.64 -6.15 6.72
C CYS A 199 -0.26 -5.66 6.26
N ILE A 200 0.52 -5.06 7.17
CA ILE A 200 1.89 -4.64 6.87
C ILE A 200 2.82 -5.08 8.01
N TYR A 201 3.85 -5.88 7.69
CA TYR A 201 5.00 -6.13 8.56
C TYR A 201 6.22 -5.41 7.98
N THR A 202 6.93 -4.61 8.78
CA THR A 202 8.00 -3.78 8.23
C THR A 202 9.10 -3.45 9.22
N GLN A 203 10.30 -3.23 8.67
CA GLN A 203 11.49 -2.74 9.36
C GLN A 203 12.11 -1.63 8.50
N ASN A 204 12.81 -0.68 9.11
CA ASN A 204 13.50 0.37 8.37
C ASN A 204 14.74 0.85 9.14
N GLU A 205 15.83 1.00 8.44
CA GLU A 205 17.09 1.50 8.95
C GLU A 205 17.50 2.79 8.23
N GLU A 206 17.53 2.74 6.90
CA GLU A 206 17.99 3.83 6.03
C GLU A 206 16.82 4.45 5.25
N GLY A 207 16.93 5.75 4.98
CA GLY A 207 15.91 6.49 4.26
C GLY A 207 14.61 6.65 5.06
N VAL A 208 13.54 7.08 4.41
CA VAL A 208 12.21 7.26 5.00
C VAL A 208 11.22 6.27 4.41
N LYS A 209 10.64 5.43 5.25
CA LYS A 209 9.57 4.53 4.85
C LYS A 209 8.21 5.22 5.00
N THR A 210 7.55 5.48 3.86
CA THR A 210 6.27 6.19 3.82
C THR A 210 5.11 5.24 3.59
N ILE A 211 4.10 5.26 4.46
CA ILE A 211 2.87 4.50 4.36
C ILE A 211 1.70 5.47 4.52
N SER A 212 0.93 5.67 3.45
CA SER A 212 -0.10 6.72 3.47
C SER A 212 -1.33 6.40 2.63
N ASN A 213 -2.46 6.97 3.03
CA ASN A 213 -3.74 6.83 2.33
C ASN A 213 -4.19 5.36 2.14
N CYS A 214 -3.77 4.45 3.02
CA CYS A 214 -4.13 3.03 2.95
C CYS A 214 -5.36 2.72 3.80
N ILE A 215 -6.15 1.75 3.37
CA ILE A 215 -7.23 1.13 4.16
C ILE A 215 -6.73 -0.25 4.61
N MET A 216 -6.77 -0.52 5.92
CA MET A 216 -6.25 -1.74 6.50
C MET A 216 -7.23 -2.36 7.51
N SER A 217 -7.50 -3.66 7.36
CA SER A 217 -8.34 -4.45 8.27
C SER A 217 -7.82 -5.88 8.37
N CYS A 218 -7.65 -6.38 9.59
CA CYS A 218 -7.18 -7.73 9.85
C CYS A 218 -8.33 -8.72 10.05
N ARG A 219 -8.08 -9.99 9.70
CA ARG A 219 -9.04 -11.07 9.89
C ARG A 219 -8.96 -11.71 11.28
N TYR A 220 -7.76 -11.93 11.78
CA TYR A 220 -7.51 -12.73 12.97
C TYR A 220 -7.06 -11.88 14.15
N ASP A 221 -7.45 -12.28 15.36
CA ASP A 221 -6.86 -11.72 16.58
C ASP A 221 -5.37 -12.08 16.66
N GLY A 222 -4.54 -11.17 17.16
CA GLY A 222 -3.09 -11.35 17.20
C GLY A 222 -2.34 -10.96 15.91
N THR A 223 -3.07 -10.58 14.85
CA THR A 223 -2.49 -9.93 13.66
C THR A 223 -2.50 -8.41 13.83
N TYR A 224 -1.82 -7.66 12.96
CA TYR A 224 -1.67 -6.21 13.08
C TYR A 224 -2.02 -5.52 11.76
N THR A 225 -2.71 -4.41 11.83
CA THR A 225 -2.89 -3.52 10.66
C THR A 225 -1.56 -2.91 10.26
N MET A 226 -0.82 -2.38 11.21
CA MET A 226 0.54 -1.89 11.04
C MET A 226 1.45 -2.57 12.06
N HIS A 227 2.48 -3.27 11.62
CA HIS A 227 3.43 -3.96 12.47
C HIS A 227 4.87 -3.60 12.09
N ALA A 228 5.27 -2.36 12.37
CA ALA A 228 6.66 -1.98 12.30
C ALA A 228 7.37 -2.48 13.56
N TYR A 229 7.99 -3.65 13.46
CA TYR A 229 8.48 -4.41 14.61
C TYR A 229 9.76 -5.17 14.29
N GLY A 230 10.52 -5.41 15.32
CA GLY A 230 11.68 -6.28 15.28
C GLY A 230 12.29 -6.53 16.66
N SER A 231 13.19 -7.50 16.69
CA SER A 231 14.01 -7.79 17.87
C SER A 231 15.03 -6.65 18.13
N GLU A 232 15.89 -6.82 19.11
CA GLU A 232 17.00 -5.90 19.41
C GLU A 232 17.98 -5.72 18.23
N ARG A 233 17.97 -6.63 17.25
CA ARG A 233 18.82 -6.58 16.06
C ARG A 233 18.16 -5.83 14.88
N ALA A 234 16.87 -5.57 14.94
CA ALA A 234 16.11 -4.99 13.83
C ALA A 234 15.85 -3.50 14.08
N TYR A 235 15.97 -2.71 13.04
CA TYR A 235 15.73 -1.27 13.06
C TYR A 235 14.25 -0.97 12.79
N VAL A 236 13.70 -0.03 13.57
CA VAL A 236 12.35 0.53 13.39
C VAL A 236 12.49 2.06 13.42
N ASP A 237 13.19 2.61 12.46
CA ASP A 237 13.57 4.03 12.36
C ASP A 237 12.95 4.71 11.16
N ASN A 238 12.82 6.05 11.21
CA ASN A 238 12.49 6.90 10.06
C ASN A 238 11.17 6.52 9.37
N PHE A 239 10.10 6.33 10.11
CA PHE A 239 8.77 6.08 9.56
C PHE A 239 7.96 7.36 9.40
N LEU A 240 7.27 7.48 8.27
CA LEU A 240 6.21 8.45 8.01
C LEU A 240 4.90 7.69 7.71
N VAL A 241 4.00 7.63 8.69
CA VAL A 241 2.74 6.91 8.58
C VAL A 241 1.58 7.87 8.76
N LYS A 242 0.87 8.17 7.65
CA LYS A 242 -0.14 9.23 7.68
C LYS A 242 -1.36 8.93 6.82
N GLU A 243 -2.50 9.51 7.24
CA GLU A 243 -3.72 9.47 6.43
C GLU A 243 -4.19 8.04 6.09
N ASN A 244 -3.94 7.07 7.00
CA ASN A 244 -4.42 5.71 6.85
C ASN A 244 -5.72 5.50 7.61
N ILE A 245 -6.55 4.56 7.15
CA ILE A 245 -7.77 4.12 7.82
C ILE A 245 -7.58 2.68 8.26
N CYS A 246 -7.61 2.44 9.58
CA CYS A 246 -7.44 1.13 10.19
C CYS A 246 -8.67 0.79 11.02
N TYR A 247 -9.27 -0.38 10.81
CA TYR A 247 -10.53 -0.72 11.50
C TYR A 247 -10.70 -2.23 11.69
N ASP A 248 -11.75 -2.61 12.41
CA ASP A 248 -12.11 -3.96 12.85
C ASP A 248 -11.13 -4.57 13.83
N LYS A 249 -10.07 -5.18 13.35
CA LYS A 249 -9.08 -5.91 14.15
C LYS A 249 -7.66 -5.56 13.76
N GLY A 250 -6.75 -5.87 14.68
CA GLY A 250 -5.31 -5.78 14.47
C GLY A 250 -4.72 -4.45 14.92
N PRO A 251 -4.04 -4.42 16.06
CA PRO A 251 -3.40 -3.22 16.58
C PRO A 251 -2.50 -2.54 15.56
N PHE A 252 -2.27 -1.25 15.77
CA PHE A 252 -1.30 -0.45 15.06
C PHE A 252 -0.06 -0.28 15.96
N LEU A 253 1.06 -0.92 15.59
CA LEU A 253 2.30 -0.90 16.34
C LEU A 253 3.47 -0.36 15.52
N ILE A 254 4.20 0.62 16.08
CA ILE A 254 5.51 1.05 15.61
C ILE A 254 6.48 1.02 16.78
N GLY A 255 7.37 0.04 16.83
CA GLY A 255 8.35 -0.12 17.89
C GLY A 255 8.81 -1.56 18.02
N GLY A 256 10.02 -1.77 18.50
CA GLY A 256 10.63 -3.09 18.64
C GLY A 256 11.44 -3.25 19.93
N GLY A 257 12.35 -4.20 19.95
CA GLY A 257 13.31 -4.41 21.04
C GLY A 257 14.47 -3.43 21.01
N ARG A 258 14.75 -2.81 19.86
CA ARG A 258 15.77 -1.79 19.66
C ARG A 258 15.17 -0.38 19.79
N PRO A 259 15.90 0.62 20.33
CA PRO A 259 15.47 2.01 20.34
C PRO A 259 15.14 2.54 18.96
N SER A 260 13.94 3.12 18.82
CA SER A 260 13.41 3.71 17.58
C SER A 260 13.64 5.22 17.55
N LYS A 261 13.80 5.81 16.36
CA LYS A 261 13.93 7.26 16.15
C LYS A 261 13.18 7.74 14.91
N ASN A 262 12.87 9.06 14.89
CA ASN A 262 12.24 9.75 13.77
C ASN A 262 10.91 9.10 13.35
N ILE A 263 10.05 8.78 14.33
CA ILE A 263 8.73 8.21 14.09
C ILE A 263 7.73 9.34 13.94
N ARG A 264 7.07 9.45 12.78
CA ARG A 264 6.04 10.45 12.49
C ARG A 264 4.74 9.76 12.12
N VAL A 265 3.69 9.97 12.92
CA VAL A 265 2.38 9.34 12.76
C VAL A 265 1.30 10.42 12.82
N SER A 266 0.60 10.66 11.71
CA SER A 266 -0.34 11.76 11.66
C SER A 266 -1.58 11.51 10.79
N LYS A 267 -2.71 12.12 11.19
CA LYS A 267 -3.97 12.12 10.45
C LYS A 267 -4.51 10.72 10.12
N ASN A 268 -4.14 9.71 10.92
CA ASN A 268 -4.69 8.37 10.74
C ASN A 268 -6.06 8.26 11.45
N CYS A 269 -6.96 7.48 10.86
CA CYS A 269 -8.28 7.16 11.37
C CYS A 269 -8.32 5.72 11.85
N LEU A 270 -8.48 5.49 13.16
CA LEU A 270 -8.54 4.18 13.77
C LEU A 270 -9.90 3.97 14.43
N TYR A 271 -10.50 2.81 14.22
CA TYR A 271 -11.74 2.41 14.90
C TYR A 271 -11.65 0.97 15.41
N GLY A 272 -11.84 0.79 16.72
CA GLY A 272 -11.69 -0.52 17.38
C GLY A 272 -10.25 -1.01 17.51
N ILE A 273 -9.27 -0.12 17.30
CA ILE A 273 -7.85 -0.44 17.17
C ILE A 273 -7.03 0.43 18.12
N ASP A 274 -6.13 -0.20 18.86
CA ASP A 274 -5.13 0.49 19.69
C ASP A 274 -3.95 0.95 18.84
N MET A 275 -3.46 2.16 19.08
CA MET A 275 -2.22 2.68 18.53
C MET A 275 -1.13 2.63 19.61
N ARG A 276 -0.06 1.91 19.32
CA ARG A 276 1.12 1.82 20.18
C ARG A 276 2.37 2.29 19.46
N ILE A 277 3.03 3.29 20.01
CA ILE A 277 4.29 3.86 19.51
C ILE A 277 5.38 3.61 20.55
N GLY A 278 6.37 2.81 20.17
CA GLY A 278 7.32 2.19 21.09
C GLY A 278 6.88 0.78 21.50
N TYR A 279 7.82 -0.03 22.00
CA TYR A 279 7.55 -1.39 22.46
C TYR A 279 8.51 -1.80 23.60
N ASN A 280 9.34 -2.83 23.43
CA ASN A 280 10.17 -3.39 24.51
C ASN A 280 11.54 -2.71 24.67
N ALA A 281 11.94 -1.83 23.77
CA ALA A 281 13.20 -1.11 23.89
C ALA A 281 13.31 -0.39 25.23
N PRO A 282 14.50 -0.31 25.84
CA PRO A 282 14.70 0.36 27.13
C PRO A 282 14.37 1.85 27.06
N TYR A 283 14.56 2.48 25.91
CA TYR A 283 14.13 3.83 25.58
C TYR A 283 13.96 3.96 24.06
N ASN A 284 13.29 5.04 23.60
CA ASN A 284 13.23 5.46 22.20
C ASN A 284 13.64 6.93 22.09
N GLU A 285 14.10 7.39 20.93
CA GLU A 285 14.65 8.73 20.79
C GLU A 285 13.56 9.79 20.61
N ASN A 286 12.85 9.79 19.50
CA ASN A 286 11.87 10.83 19.20
C ASN A 286 10.70 10.35 18.35
N CYS A 287 9.52 10.92 18.65
CA CYS A 287 8.33 10.70 17.84
C CYS A 287 7.45 11.97 17.77
N GLU A 288 6.68 12.07 16.68
CA GLU A 288 5.66 13.08 16.47
C GLU A 288 4.33 12.39 16.13
N ILE A 289 3.34 12.59 17.00
CA ILE A 289 2.02 11.96 16.90
C ILE A 289 0.98 13.07 16.85
N ARG A 290 0.43 13.36 15.66
CA ARG A 290 -0.43 14.54 15.44
C ARG A 290 -1.71 14.20 14.70
N ASP A 291 -2.80 14.88 15.05
CA ASP A 291 -4.06 14.90 14.30
C ASP A 291 -4.69 13.51 14.05
N ASN A 292 -4.33 12.48 14.80
CA ASN A 292 -4.94 11.15 14.66
C ASN A 292 -6.31 11.10 15.32
N THR A 293 -7.22 10.30 14.77
CA THR A 293 -8.52 9.99 15.34
C THR A 293 -8.56 8.52 15.72
N ILE A 294 -8.67 8.22 17.02
CA ILE A 294 -8.69 6.86 17.57
C ILE A 294 -9.97 6.71 18.37
N VAL A 295 -10.85 5.82 17.93
CA VAL A 295 -12.14 5.56 18.57
C VAL A 295 -12.25 4.08 18.90
N ASN A 296 -12.80 3.77 20.07
CA ASN A 296 -12.82 2.42 20.63
C ASN A 296 -11.43 1.79 20.80
N GLY A 297 -10.41 2.63 20.99
CA GLY A 297 -9.02 2.24 21.18
C GLY A 297 -8.29 3.21 22.10
N VAL A 298 -7.00 2.95 22.31
CA VAL A 298 -6.10 3.75 23.14
C VAL A 298 -4.88 4.20 22.34
N LEU A 299 -4.26 5.30 22.77
CA LEU A 299 -2.99 5.79 22.28
C LEU A 299 -1.92 5.62 23.36
N ASN A 300 -1.01 4.68 23.17
CA ASN A 300 0.14 4.44 24.02
C ASN A 300 1.43 4.91 23.36
N ILE A 301 2.23 5.70 24.08
CA ILE A 301 3.55 6.16 23.63
C ILE A 301 4.57 5.70 24.68
N ASP A 302 5.40 4.73 24.33
CA ASP A 302 6.26 4.03 25.27
C ASP A 302 7.70 4.53 25.25
N ARG A 303 8.16 5.11 26.35
CA ARG A 303 9.56 5.39 26.69
C ARG A 303 10.33 6.23 25.67
N TYR A 304 9.70 7.22 25.04
CA TYR A 304 10.38 8.18 24.17
C TYR A 304 11.01 9.32 24.97
N LYS A 305 12.24 9.69 24.65
CA LYS A 305 12.94 10.85 25.25
C LYS A 305 12.34 12.18 24.78
N LYS A 306 11.91 12.26 23.51
CA LYS A 306 11.27 13.44 22.93
C LYS A 306 9.95 13.05 22.27
N VAL A 307 8.86 13.64 22.72
CA VAL A 307 7.51 13.38 22.22
C VAL A 307 6.86 14.70 21.81
N VAL A 308 6.38 14.78 20.60
CA VAL A 308 5.41 15.78 20.17
C VAL A 308 4.07 15.09 20.01
N LYS A 309 3.08 15.45 20.85
CA LYS A 309 1.74 14.87 20.85
C LYS A 309 0.72 15.99 20.77
N GLU A 310 0.09 16.20 19.62
CA GLU A 310 -0.80 17.33 19.38
C GLU A 310 -2.06 16.91 18.62
N ASN A 311 -3.19 17.51 18.98
CA ASN A 311 -4.49 17.43 18.29
C ASN A 311 -5.00 16.00 18.02
N ASN A 312 -4.61 15.00 18.81
CA ASN A 312 -5.12 13.65 18.65
C ASN A 312 -6.47 13.53 19.36
N LEU A 313 -7.50 13.09 18.64
CA LEU A 313 -8.79 12.73 19.21
C LEU A 313 -8.74 11.25 19.62
N VAL A 314 -8.80 10.98 20.92
CA VAL A 314 -8.81 9.62 21.47
C VAL A 314 -10.07 9.41 22.28
N ILE A 315 -10.91 8.47 21.88
CA ILE A 315 -12.17 8.13 22.56
C ILE A 315 -12.16 6.61 22.83
N GLY A 316 -12.01 6.26 24.11
CA GLY A 316 -12.04 4.86 24.57
C GLY A 316 -13.41 4.20 24.42
N LYS A 317 -13.47 2.88 24.58
CA LYS A 317 -14.70 2.08 24.39
C LYS A 317 -15.88 2.58 25.22
N ASN A 318 -15.64 2.99 26.46
CA ASN A 318 -16.68 3.38 27.41
C ASN A 318 -16.80 4.90 27.60
N GLN A 319 -16.19 5.69 26.74
CA GLN A 319 -16.26 7.14 26.82
C GLN A 319 -17.45 7.69 26.02
N THR A 320 -18.01 8.80 26.49
CA THR A 320 -19.08 9.53 25.81
C THR A 320 -18.64 9.97 24.42
N ARG A 321 -19.51 9.77 23.44
CA ARG A 321 -19.28 10.21 22.06
C ARG A 321 -19.63 11.69 21.91
N PRO A 322 -18.93 12.43 21.04
CA PRO A 322 -19.43 13.70 20.56
C PRO A 322 -20.78 13.54 19.85
N ALA A 323 -21.54 14.61 19.73
CA ALA A 323 -22.74 14.62 18.89
C ALA A 323 -22.36 14.75 17.39
N GLY A 324 -23.24 14.29 16.50
CA GLY A 324 -23.17 14.50 15.07
C GLY A 324 -22.24 13.51 14.36
N VAL A 325 -21.51 14.00 13.38
CA VAL A 325 -20.72 13.19 12.44
C VAL A 325 -19.33 13.78 12.26
N LYS A 326 -18.31 12.92 12.26
CA LYS A 326 -16.97 13.28 11.79
C LYS A 326 -16.65 12.48 10.53
N THR A 327 -16.24 13.16 9.48
CA THR A 327 -15.87 12.53 8.21
C THR A 327 -14.45 12.88 7.83
N VAL A 328 -13.74 11.93 7.21
CA VAL A 328 -12.40 12.14 6.67
C VAL A 328 -12.38 11.59 5.25
N LEU A 329 -12.36 12.50 4.27
CA LEU A 329 -12.29 12.18 2.85
C LEU A 329 -10.85 12.42 2.38
N LEU A 330 -10.21 11.36 1.91
CA LEU A 330 -8.81 11.33 1.48
C LEU A 330 -8.76 11.14 -0.05
N ALA A 331 -8.70 12.24 -0.79
CA ALA A 331 -8.57 12.20 -2.24
C ALA A 331 -7.26 11.52 -2.64
N ASN A 332 -7.33 10.67 -3.67
CA ASN A 332 -6.17 9.93 -4.14
C ASN A 332 -5.28 10.81 -5.03
N ARG A 333 -3.98 10.83 -4.74
CA ARG A 333 -3.00 11.65 -5.46
C ARG A 333 -2.66 11.11 -6.86
N PHE A 334 -2.79 9.80 -7.06
CA PHE A 334 -2.44 9.12 -8.31
C PHE A 334 -3.66 8.77 -9.17
N ASP A 335 -4.86 8.84 -8.60
CA ASP A 335 -6.13 8.64 -9.31
C ASP A 335 -7.13 9.71 -8.87
N GLY A 336 -7.28 10.74 -9.68
CA GLY A 336 -8.18 11.86 -9.39
C GLY A 336 -9.68 11.49 -9.37
N ASN A 337 -10.04 10.26 -9.71
CA ASN A 337 -11.40 9.75 -9.65
C ASN A 337 -11.67 8.88 -8.42
N ARG A 338 -10.69 8.72 -7.52
CA ARG A 338 -10.77 7.85 -6.34
C ARG A 338 -10.50 8.63 -5.06
N ALA A 339 -11.27 8.33 -4.02
CA ALA A 339 -10.99 8.80 -2.65
C ALA A 339 -11.31 7.69 -1.64
N HIS A 340 -10.65 7.71 -0.50
CA HIS A 340 -11.00 6.89 0.67
C HIS A 340 -11.80 7.75 1.65
N LEU A 341 -12.83 7.19 2.25
CA LEU A 341 -13.72 7.90 3.17
C LEU A 341 -13.91 7.10 4.45
N ALA A 342 -13.59 7.72 5.59
CA ALA A 342 -13.97 7.25 6.89
C ALA A 342 -15.11 8.11 7.44
N VAL A 343 -16.14 7.47 7.99
CA VAL A 343 -17.31 8.12 8.59
C VAL A 343 -17.48 7.65 10.03
N TYR A 344 -17.40 8.57 10.97
CA TYR A 344 -17.78 8.37 12.36
C TYR A 344 -19.16 8.98 12.57
N ASN A 345 -20.18 8.15 12.72
CA ASN A 345 -21.59 8.51 12.88
C ASN A 345 -21.96 8.35 14.36
N TRP A 346 -21.63 9.37 15.15
CA TRP A 346 -21.82 9.32 16.60
C TRP A 346 -23.28 9.12 17.02
N ASP A 347 -24.20 9.73 16.28
CA ASP A 347 -25.64 9.66 16.54
C ASP A 347 -26.30 8.38 16.00
N LYS A 348 -25.55 7.55 15.26
CA LYS A 348 -26.06 6.33 14.57
C LYS A 348 -27.27 6.61 13.67
N ALA A 349 -27.26 7.76 13.00
CA ALA A 349 -28.29 8.14 12.04
C ALA A 349 -28.31 7.16 10.85
N ASP A 350 -29.51 6.90 10.29
CA ASP A 350 -29.68 5.99 9.15
C ASP A 350 -29.06 6.51 7.86
N ASN A 351 -28.86 7.83 7.75
CA ASN A 351 -28.24 8.52 6.63
C ASN A 351 -27.31 9.62 7.14
N VAL A 352 -26.13 9.65 6.60
CA VAL A 352 -25.10 10.63 6.95
C VAL A 352 -24.79 11.53 5.78
N LYS A 353 -24.81 12.85 6.01
CA LYS A 353 -24.41 13.83 5.01
C LYS A 353 -22.91 14.10 5.10
N VAL A 354 -22.21 13.94 3.98
CA VAL A 354 -20.76 14.09 3.90
C VAL A 354 -20.38 15.15 2.87
N ARG A 355 -19.56 16.12 3.30
CA ARG A 355 -19.01 17.12 2.38
C ARG A 355 -17.96 16.47 1.48
N ALA A 356 -18.23 16.45 0.16
CA ALA A 356 -17.35 15.82 -0.82
C ALA A 356 -16.49 16.79 -1.64
N LYS A 357 -16.64 18.12 -1.46
CA LYS A 357 -15.72 19.12 -2.04
C LYS A 357 -14.35 19.07 -1.34
N PRO A 358 -13.23 19.26 -2.06
CA PRO A 358 -13.16 19.55 -3.51
C PRO A 358 -13.07 18.32 -4.41
N PHE A 359 -13.27 17.10 -3.89
CA PHE A 359 -13.13 15.85 -4.66
C PHE A 359 -14.21 15.71 -5.75
N LEU A 360 -15.48 15.94 -5.41
CA LEU A 360 -16.59 15.94 -6.37
C LEU A 360 -16.91 17.37 -6.81
N LYS A 361 -17.31 17.50 -8.08
CA LYS A 361 -17.84 18.73 -8.68
C LYS A 361 -19.34 18.57 -8.93
N ASP A 362 -20.06 19.67 -8.97
CA ASP A 362 -21.48 19.67 -9.29
C ASP A 362 -21.75 18.96 -10.62
N GLY A 363 -22.74 18.06 -10.61
CA GLY A 363 -23.07 17.19 -11.74
C GLY A 363 -22.28 15.89 -11.84
N ASP A 364 -21.19 15.70 -11.10
CA ASP A 364 -20.46 14.43 -11.08
C ASP A 364 -21.37 13.27 -10.58
N SER A 365 -21.33 12.15 -11.24
CA SER A 365 -21.84 10.90 -10.68
C SER A 365 -20.78 10.28 -9.77
N TYR A 366 -21.24 9.63 -8.69
CA TYR A 366 -20.33 8.94 -7.78
C TYR A 366 -20.88 7.59 -7.36
N ARG A 367 -20.01 6.70 -6.96
CA ARG A 367 -20.37 5.42 -6.35
C ARG A 367 -19.55 5.17 -5.09
N LEU A 368 -20.17 4.52 -4.12
CA LEU A 368 -19.55 4.08 -2.89
C LEU A 368 -19.32 2.57 -2.96
N MET A 369 -18.09 2.15 -2.72
CA MET A 369 -17.69 0.75 -2.70
C MET A 369 -17.27 0.33 -1.30
N ASP A 370 -17.57 -0.92 -0.94
CA ASP A 370 -16.96 -1.55 0.21
C ASP A 370 -15.47 -1.84 -0.10
N PRO A 371 -14.52 -1.38 0.71
CA PRO A 371 -13.10 -1.69 0.52
C PRO A 371 -12.80 -3.19 0.46
N GLN A 372 -13.55 -4.03 1.20
CA GLN A 372 -13.37 -5.48 1.22
C GLN A 372 -14.12 -6.20 0.11
N ASN A 373 -14.94 -5.49 -0.64
CA ASN A 373 -15.63 -5.96 -1.85
C ASN A 373 -15.44 -4.97 -3.01
N PHE A 374 -14.21 -4.52 -3.19
CA PHE A 374 -13.83 -3.44 -4.11
C PHE A 374 -14.27 -3.66 -5.56
N PHE A 375 -14.30 -4.90 -6.03
CA PHE A 375 -14.71 -5.26 -7.40
C PHE A 375 -16.16 -5.77 -7.50
N GLY A 376 -16.91 -5.71 -6.40
CA GLY A 376 -18.30 -6.11 -6.35
C GLY A 376 -19.27 -5.01 -6.76
N ASN A 377 -20.51 -5.14 -6.35
CA ASN A 377 -21.53 -4.12 -6.56
C ASN A 377 -21.26 -2.91 -5.64
N SER A 378 -21.64 -1.72 -6.13
CA SER A 378 -21.64 -0.52 -5.31
C SER A 378 -22.63 -0.65 -4.14
N ILE A 379 -22.28 -0.07 -3.00
CA ILE A 379 -23.20 0.09 -1.87
C ILE A 379 -24.24 1.15 -2.20
N PHE A 380 -23.82 2.18 -2.92
CA PHE A 380 -24.68 3.30 -3.32
C PHE A 380 -24.11 3.99 -4.55
N ASP A 381 -25.00 4.39 -5.44
CA ASP A 381 -24.70 5.23 -6.60
C ASP A 381 -25.52 6.52 -6.50
N GLY A 382 -24.91 7.66 -6.77
CA GLY A 382 -25.54 8.96 -6.65
C GLY A 382 -25.03 9.98 -7.64
N LYS A 383 -25.75 11.10 -7.71
CA LYS A 383 -25.32 12.31 -8.42
C LYS A 383 -25.03 13.41 -7.39
N TYR A 384 -23.92 14.08 -7.56
CA TYR A 384 -23.51 15.17 -6.67
C TYR A 384 -24.14 16.48 -7.15
N ASP A 385 -24.86 17.14 -6.28
CA ASP A 385 -25.57 18.40 -6.53
C ASP A 385 -24.82 19.66 -6.07
N GLY A 386 -23.56 19.48 -5.72
CA GLY A 386 -22.69 20.58 -5.29
C GLY A 386 -22.67 20.84 -3.77
N ASP A 387 -23.51 20.13 -2.98
CA ASP A 387 -23.55 20.28 -1.52
C ASP A 387 -22.97 19.07 -0.78
N MET A 388 -23.74 18.03 -0.54
CA MET A 388 -23.36 16.86 0.26
C MET A 388 -23.68 15.58 -0.48
N ILE A 389 -22.89 14.52 -0.21
CA ILE A 389 -23.31 13.16 -0.56
C ILE A 389 -24.04 12.54 0.63
N ASN A 390 -25.08 11.76 0.34
CA ASN A 390 -25.81 10.99 1.33
C ASN A 390 -25.25 9.58 1.40
N ILE A 391 -24.94 9.12 2.61
CA ILE A 391 -24.39 7.78 2.84
C ILE A 391 -25.37 7.00 3.71
N PRO A 392 -26.01 5.95 3.18
CA PRO A 392 -26.84 5.08 3.99
C PRO A 392 -25.95 4.26 4.92
N MET A 393 -26.12 4.44 6.22
CA MET A 393 -25.43 3.67 7.26
C MET A 393 -26.16 3.76 8.59
N LYS A 394 -26.07 2.68 9.40
CA LYS A 394 -26.68 2.60 10.73
C LYS A 394 -25.64 2.37 11.83
N THR A 395 -24.39 2.11 11.42
CA THR A 395 -23.29 1.82 12.34
C THR A 395 -22.61 3.11 12.82
N GLU A 396 -21.92 3.04 13.93
CA GLU A 396 -21.13 4.15 14.45
C GLU A 396 -19.93 4.49 13.55
N PHE A 397 -19.44 3.53 12.77
CA PHE A 397 -18.31 3.69 11.89
C PHE A 397 -18.48 2.92 10.58
N ALA A 398 -18.04 3.52 9.50
CA ALA A 398 -17.95 2.86 8.20
C ALA A 398 -16.80 3.42 7.36
N VAL A 399 -16.30 2.61 6.44
CA VAL A 399 -15.25 2.95 5.49
C VAL A 399 -15.72 2.67 4.07
N PHE A 400 -15.46 3.60 3.17
CA PHE A 400 -15.84 3.50 1.76
C PHE A 400 -14.69 3.89 0.85
N VAL A 401 -14.70 3.32 -0.35
CA VAL A 401 -13.99 3.90 -1.49
C VAL A 401 -15.01 4.66 -2.31
N VAL A 402 -14.73 5.93 -2.55
CA VAL A 402 -15.57 6.81 -3.36
C VAL A 402 -14.96 6.93 -4.74
N PHE A 403 -15.69 6.54 -5.76
CA PHE A 403 -15.34 6.78 -7.16
C PHE A 403 -16.18 7.90 -7.74
N ARG A 404 -15.51 8.77 -8.49
CA ARG A 404 -16.13 9.79 -9.31
C ARG A 404 -16.21 9.30 -10.74
N ASN A 405 -17.40 9.31 -11.30
CA ASN A 405 -17.63 9.10 -12.73
C ASN A 405 -17.93 10.47 -13.35
N LYS A 406 -17.22 10.81 -14.39
CA LYS A 406 -17.45 12.05 -15.15
C LYS A 406 -18.61 11.89 -16.09
#